data_6272d9ee6a105ed1ce5b008b69c4935c
#
_entry.id   6272d9ee6a105ed1ce5b008b69c4935c
#
_cell.length_a   1.000
_cell.length_b   1.000
_cell.length_c   1.000
_cell.angle_alpha   90.00
_cell.angle_beta   90.00
_cell.angle_gamma   90.00
#
_symmetry.space_group_name_H-M   'P 1'
#
loop_
_entity.id
_entity.type
_entity.pdbx_description
1 polymer ?
#
loop_
_entity_poly.entity_id
_entity_poly.type
_entity_poly.pdbx_seq_one_letter_code
_entity_poly.pdbx_strand_id
1 'polypeptide(L)'
;SHLLVWELPLPAADAAAPVVAMVVPGVIAKGKKMRTTWVSPAALSRAHGYIRLERQLAVAGSEWHPDRPLVVTDPDALGGRVNGRRVRWATLDLDARRRLVAPGGGSALFAVTSGGAPVTDWEYTFDAASQRCQRFAARFPHVTPHVLRHSFAVHTLRWLVSTHMADVAKLLKASGADPAWVLALRCADPLLVLRDLLGHASVSTTEDYLRIIDTSRLFTDAELDIDENAS
;
A
#
# COMPACT_ATOMS: atom_id res chain seq x y z
N SER A 1 9.30 -5.95 5.27
CA SER A 1 9.34 -4.78 4.38
C SER A 1 10.63 -4.01 4.57
N HIS A 2 11.21 -3.50 3.49
CA HIS A 2 12.42 -2.67 3.53
C HIS A 2 12.14 -1.22 3.13
N LEU A 3 10.86 -0.83 3.21
CA LEU A 3 10.43 0.56 3.01
C LEU A 3 11.00 1.41 4.15
N LEU A 4 11.63 2.52 3.80
CA LEU A 4 12.11 3.48 4.79
C LEU A 4 10.97 4.41 5.20
N VAL A 5 11.03 4.91 6.42
CA VAL A 5 10.00 5.79 6.98
C VAL A 5 9.81 7.07 6.14
N TRP A 6 10.86 7.56 5.51
CA TRP A 6 10.86 8.78 4.71
C TRP A 6 10.37 8.58 3.26
N GLU A 7 10.30 7.33 2.78
CA GLU A 7 9.79 7.01 1.45
C GLU A 7 8.26 6.99 1.40
N LEU A 8 7.60 7.10 2.55
CA LEU A 8 6.15 7.19 2.61
C LEU A 8 5.70 8.61 2.20
N PRO A 9 4.87 8.78 1.16
CA PRO A 9 4.38 10.09 0.77
C PRO A 9 3.51 10.71 1.88
N LEU A 10 3.45 12.03 1.92
CA LEU A 10 2.52 12.73 2.80
C LEU A 10 1.08 12.51 2.30
N PRO A 11 0.09 12.50 3.19
CA PRO A 11 -1.31 12.59 2.78
C PRO A 11 -1.49 13.85 1.92
N ALA A 12 -2.23 13.74 0.83
CA ALA A 12 -2.53 14.90 0.00
C ALA A 12 -3.21 15.98 0.86
N ALA A 13 -2.76 17.22 0.74
CA ALA A 13 -3.39 18.36 1.40
C ALA A 13 -4.78 18.65 0.81
N ASP A 14 -5.00 18.24 -0.45
CA ASP A 14 -6.29 18.33 -1.12
C ASP A 14 -7.14 17.10 -0.80
N ALA A 15 -8.21 17.31 -0.04
CA ALA A 15 -9.18 16.28 0.31
C ALA A 15 -9.91 15.68 -0.91
N ALA A 16 -9.82 16.33 -2.08
CA ALA A 16 -10.45 15.88 -3.32
C ALA A 16 -9.68 14.76 -4.03
N ALA A 17 -8.39 14.55 -3.73
CA ALA A 17 -7.62 13.47 -4.34
C ALA A 17 -7.99 12.11 -3.72
N PRO A 18 -8.62 11.18 -4.48
CA PRO A 18 -9.07 9.89 -3.93
C PRO A 18 -7.91 8.98 -3.53
N VAL A 19 -6.75 9.15 -4.15
CA VAL A 19 -5.55 8.34 -3.93
C VAL A 19 -4.27 9.16 -4.11
N VAL A 20 -3.20 8.73 -3.45
CA VAL A 20 -1.85 9.31 -3.56
C VAL A 20 -0.91 8.28 -4.16
N ALA A 21 -0.13 8.70 -5.14
CA ALA A 21 0.88 7.85 -5.75
C ALA A 21 2.04 7.59 -4.78
N MET A 22 2.42 6.33 -4.62
CA MET A 22 3.56 5.90 -3.83
C MET A 22 4.50 5.07 -4.70
N VAL A 23 5.74 5.51 -4.81
CA VAL A 23 6.78 4.79 -5.54
C VAL A 23 7.36 3.69 -4.66
N VAL A 24 7.31 2.45 -5.15
CA VAL A 24 8.00 1.31 -4.52
C VAL A 24 9.33 1.14 -5.25
N PRO A 25 10.48 1.42 -4.60
CA PRO A 25 11.78 1.28 -5.22
C PRO A 25 12.04 -0.15 -5.71
N GLY A 26 12.68 -0.30 -6.87
CA GLY A 26 12.98 -1.61 -7.45
C GLY A 26 13.78 -2.51 -6.51
N VAL A 27 14.67 -1.94 -5.71
CA VAL A 27 15.50 -2.69 -4.76
C VAL A 27 14.68 -3.47 -3.72
N ILE A 28 13.51 -2.97 -3.33
CA ILE A 28 12.61 -3.64 -2.37
C ILE A 28 11.44 -4.38 -3.03
N ALA A 29 11.28 -4.22 -4.35
CA ALA A 29 10.22 -4.84 -5.10
C ALA A 29 10.59 -6.24 -5.58
N LYS A 30 9.62 -7.18 -5.61
CA LYS A 30 9.80 -8.49 -6.24
C LYS A 30 10.15 -8.28 -7.71
N GLY A 31 11.20 -8.95 -8.19
CA GLY A 31 11.67 -8.82 -9.57
C GLY A 31 12.50 -7.55 -9.84
N LYS A 32 12.89 -6.81 -8.81
CA LYS A 32 13.74 -5.60 -8.89
C LYS A 32 13.22 -4.50 -9.85
N LYS A 33 11.92 -4.49 -10.14
CA LYS A 33 11.29 -3.48 -10.98
C LYS A 33 10.62 -2.42 -10.10
N MET A 34 11.02 -1.17 -10.28
CA MET A 34 10.33 -0.03 -9.67
C MET A 34 8.88 0.00 -10.16
N ARG A 35 7.97 0.32 -9.26
CA ARG A 35 6.55 0.47 -9.60
C ARG A 35 5.91 1.57 -8.77
N THR A 36 4.86 2.15 -9.31
CA THR A 36 3.97 3.04 -8.57
C THR A 36 2.76 2.24 -8.08
N THR A 37 2.40 2.44 -6.83
CA THR A 37 1.13 1.97 -6.25
C THR A 37 0.34 3.17 -5.76
N TRP A 38 -0.93 2.97 -5.45
CA TRP A 38 -1.83 4.02 -5.02
C TRP A 38 -2.31 3.74 -3.60
N VAL A 39 -2.28 4.76 -2.76
CA VAL A 39 -2.64 4.64 -1.35
C VAL A 39 -3.69 5.70 -1.04
N SER A 40 -4.75 5.33 -0.31
CA SER A 40 -5.75 6.29 0.10
C SER A 40 -5.19 7.31 1.12
N PRO A 41 -5.62 8.58 1.07
CA PRO A 41 -5.21 9.59 2.06
C PRO A 41 -5.45 9.14 3.51
N ALA A 42 -6.57 8.44 3.76
CA ALA A 42 -6.88 7.90 5.09
C ALA A 42 -5.86 6.86 5.56
N ALA A 43 -5.40 5.96 4.67
CA ALA A 43 -4.36 5.00 5.01
C ALA A 43 -3.01 5.68 5.27
N LEU A 44 -2.66 6.70 4.48
CA LEU A 44 -1.45 7.51 4.71
C LEU A 44 -1.53 8.27 6.04
N SER A 45 -2.67 8.87 6.36
CA SER A 45 -2.88 9.56 7.64
C SER A 45 -2.67 8.62 8.83
N ARG A 46 -3.19 7.38 8.76
CA ARG A 46 -2.96 6.35 9.79
C ARG A 46 -1.49 5.96 9.87
N ALA A 47 -0.82 5.76 8.72
CA ALA A 47 0.61 5.43 8.68
C ALA A 47 1.47 6.56 9.27
N HIS A 48 1.16 7.82 8.97
CA HIS A 48 1.83 8.97 9.57
C HIS A 48 1.49 9.15 11.06
N GLY A 49 0.26 8.78 11.49
CA GLY A 49 -0.11 8.67 12.91
C GLY A 49 0.81 7.69 13.63
N TYR A 50 0.95 6.47 13.11
CA TYR A 50 1.88 5.47 13.62
C TYR A 50 3.32 5.99 13.69
N ILE A 51 3.81 6.67 12.64
CA ILE A 51 5.17 7.23 12.62
C ILE A 51 5.37 8.24 13.75
N ARG A 52 4.40 9.12 13.99
CA ARG A 52 4.52 10.21 14.97
C ARG A 52 4.30 9.78 16.42
N LEU A 53 3.57 8.69 16.63
CA LEU A 53 3.21 8.22 17.97
C LEU A 53 3.97 6.94 18.32
N GLU A 54 3.44 5.79 17.91
CA GLU A 54 3.94 4.49 18.37
C GLU A 54 5.38 4.24 17.94
N ARG A 55 5.69 4.53 16.66
CA ARG A 55 7.04 4.34 16.15
C ARG A 55 8.04 5.29 16.81
N GLN A 56 7.66 6.55 17.03
CA GLN A 56 8.53 7.52 17.70
C GLN A 56 8.87 7.07 19.12
N LEU A 57 7.87 6.57 19.86
CA LEU A 57 8.10 6.00 21.20
C LEU A 57 9.00 4.76 21.15
N ALA A 58 8.81 3.88 20.16
CA ALA A 58 9.61 2.67 20.01
C ALA A 58 11.08 2.95 19.66
N VAL A 59 11.37 4.02 18.92
CA VAL A 59 12.76 4.37 18.53
C VAL A 59 13.43 5.30 19.51
N ALA A 60 12.67 6.09 20.29
CA ALA A 60 13.22 6.95 21.31
C ALA A 60 13.86 6.12 22.42
N GLY A 61 15.16 6.27 22.61
CA GLY A 61 15.93 5.49 23.58
C GLY A 61 16.12 4.01 23.21
N SER A 62 15.89 3.64 21.95
CA SER A 62 16.13 2.28 21.48
C SER A 62 17.63 1.92 21.58
N GLU A 63 17.91 0.81 22.25
CA GLU A 63 19.26 0.20 22.32
C GLU A 63 19.58 -0.69 21.12
N TRP A 64 18.66 -0.77 20.15
CA TRP A 64 18.89 -1.58 18.97
C TRP A 64 20.00 -1.01 18.10
N HIS A 65 21.02 -1.81 17.85
CA HIS A 65 22.13 -1.49 16.97
C HIS A 65 22.39 -2.66 16.02
N PRO A 66 22.35 -2.44 14.70
CA PRO A 66 22.77 -3.44 13.74
C PRO A 66 24.30 -3.57 13.70
N ASP A 67 24.79 -4.70 13.21
CA ASP A 67 26.19 -4.80 12.86
C ASP A 67 26.55 -3.75 11.80
N ARG A 68 27.61 -2.95 12.06
CA ARG A 68 28.06 -1.88 11.18
C ARG A 68 26.96 -0.86 10.89
N PRO A 69 26.48 -0.10 11.88
CA PRO A 69 25.37 0.82 11.73
C PRO A 69 25.68 1.91 10.70
N LEU A 70 24.67 2.25 9.92
CA LEU A 70 24.69 3.36 8.96
C LEU A 70 23.81 4.47 9.55
N VAL A 71 24.43 5.43 10.24
CA VAL A 71 23.71 6.52 10.90
C VAL A 71 23.24 7.53 9.87
N VAL A 72 21.96 7.83 9.90
CA VAL A 72 21.30 8.78 8.99
C VAL A 72 21.20 10.14 9.66
N THR A 73 21.58 11.19 8.91
CA THR A 73 21.30 12.59 9.24
C THR A 73 20.65 13.28 8.04
N ASP A 74 19.89 14.34 8.30
CA ASP A 74 19.20 15.16 7.28
C ASP A 74 18.41 14.31 6.25
N PRO A 75 17.51 13.40 6.69
CA PRO A 75 16.74 12.58 5.78
C PRO A 75 15.61 13.37 5.11
N ASP A 76 15.37 13.06 3.82
CA ASP A 76 14.19 13.48 3.07
C ASP A 76 13.60 12.30 2.29
N ALA A 77 12.57 12.54 1.48
CA ALA A 77 11.89 11.50 0.72
C ALA A 77 12.78 10.77 -0.31
N LEU A 78 13.86 11.41 -0.78
CA LEU A 78 14.72 10.88 -1.83
C LEU A 78 16.04 10.31 -1.30
N GLY A 79 16.50 10.77 -0.12
CA GLY A 79 17.79 10.40 0.42
C GLY A 79 18.08 11.06 1.76
N GLY A 80 19.33 10.92 2.22
CA GLY A 80 19.83 11.52 3.45
C GLY A 80 21.35 11.48 3.47
N ARG A 81 21.96 11.99 4.53
CA ARG A 81 23.38 11.79 4.78
C ARG A 81 23.57 10.50 5.56
N VAL A 82 24.43 9.63 5.07
CA VAL A 82 24.83 8.40 5.75
C VAL A 82 26.32 8.50 6.03
N ASN A 83 26.70 8.49 7.29
CA ASN A 83 28.10 8.72 7.71
C ASN A 83 28.69 9.99 7.05
N GLY A 84 27.90 11.07 6.99
CA GLY A 84 28.27 12.37 6.44
C GLY A 84 28.18 12.51 4.91
N ARG A 85 27.96 11.42 4.15
CA ARG A 85 27.84 11.47 2.68
C ARG A 85 26.38 11.42 2.24
N ARG A 86 26.01 12.27 1.27
CA ARG A 86 24.67 12.23 0.66
C ARG A 86 24.45 10.93 -0.10
N VAL A 87 23.38 10.21 0.21
CA VAL A 87 23.00 8.92 -0.42
C VAL A 87 21.53 8.99 -0.82
N ARG A 88 21.20 8.44 -1.99
CA ARG A 88 19.81 8.26 -2.43
C ARG A 88 19.29 6.91 -1.93
N TRP A 89 18.07 6.89 -1.39
CA TRP A 89 17.47 5.64 -0.88
C TRP A 89 17.36 4.56 -1.96
N ALA A 90 17.05 4.94 -3.20
CA ALA A 90 16.91 4.01 -4.31
C ALA A 90 18.21 3.27 -4.67
N THR A 91 19.39 3.78 -4.27
CA THR A 91 20.68 3.12 -4.54
C THR A 91 21.13 2.17 -3.44
N LEU A 92 20.47 2.18 -2.29
CA LEU A 92 20.81 1.29 -1.17
C LEU A 92 20.22 -0.08 -1.38
N ASP A 93 21.03 -1.11 -1.28
CA ASP A 93 20.58 -2.50 -1.27
C ASP A 93 19.82 -2.85 0.03
N LEU A 94 19.29 -4.07 0.09
CA LEU A 94 18.48 -4.52 1.22
C LEU A 94 19.29 -4.62 2.52
N ASP A 95 20.57 -4.99 2.43
CA ASP A 95 21.45 -5.09 3.58
C ASP A 95 21.75 -3.70 4.16
N ALA A 96 22.15 -2.77 3.31
CA ALA A 96 22.38 -1.38 3.71
C ALA A 96 21.10 -0.76 4.34
N ARG A 97 19.91 -1.00 3.77
CA ARG A 97 18.65 -0.51 4.33
C ARG A 97 18.36 -1.04 5.74
N ARG A 98 18.66 -2.33 5.99
CA ARG A 98 18.52 -2.95 7.32
C ARG A 98 19.44 -2.35 8.37
N ARG A 99 20.60 -1.84 7.96
CA ARG A 99 21.60 -1.25 8.84
C ARG A 99 21.41 0.25 9.09
N LEU A 100 20.44 0.89 8.41
CA LEU A 100 20.15 2.30 8.63
C LEU A 100 19.56 2.53 10.02
N VAL A 101 20.18 3.43 10.75
CA VAL A 101 19.72 3.92 12.05
C VAL A 101 19.13 5.32 11.85
N ALA A 102 17.89 5.51 12.29
CA ALA A 102 17.19 6.77 12.17
C ALA A 102 17.78 7.84 13.11
N PRO A 103 17.62 9.13 12.82
CA PRO A 103 17.86 10.19 13.79
C PRO A 103 17.06 9.92 15.07
N GLY A 104 17.72 9.95 16.22
CA GLY A 104 17.10 9.65 17.51
C GLY A 104 17.14 8.17 17.93
N GLY A 105 17.69 7.28 17.11
CA GLY A 105 17.86 5.85 17.40
C GLY A 105 16.90 4.93 16.65
N GLY A 106 17.07 3.62 16.86
CA GLY A 106 16.25 2.59 16.24
C GLY A 106 16.39 2.48 14.71
N SER A 107 15.70 1.51 14.13
CA SER A 107 15.75 1.24 12.69
C SER A 107 15.08 2.35 11.87
N ALA A 108 15.68 2.70 10.72
CA ALA A 108 15.07 3.62 9.73
C ALA A 108 13.95 2.97 8.89
N LEU A 109 13.73 1.67 9.00
CA LEU A 109 12.63 1.00 8.33
C LEU A 109 11.29 1.48 8.90
N PHE A 110 10.26 1.48 8.05
CA PHE A 110 8.93 1.94 8.41
C PHE A 110 8.35 1.16 9.60
N ALA A 111 8.38 -0.17 9.54
CA ALA A 111 7.86 -1.02 10.59
C ALA A 111 8.95 -1.44 11.57
N VAL A 112 8.73 -1.14 12.84
CA VAL A 112 9.64 -1.48 13.94
C VAL A 112 8.89 -2.22 15.06
N THR A 113 9.65 -3.00 15.83
CA THR A 113 9.19 -3.59 17.09
C THR A 113 9.11 -2.53 18.19
N SER A 114 8.54 -2.86 19.35
CA SER A 114 8.49 -1.97 20.51
C SER A 114 9.88 -1.53 21.02
N GLY A 115 10.94 -2.28 20.70
CA GLY A 115 12.32 -1.92 21.02
C GLY A 115 13.06 -1.19 19.90
N GLY A 116 12.38 -0.73 18.86
CA GLY A 116 12.96 0.03 17.74
C GLY A 116 13.73 -0.82 16.72
N ALA A 117 13.79 -2.14 16.87
CA ALA A 117 14.36 -3.05 15.88
C ALA A 117 13.42 -3.19 14.66
N PRO A 118 13.95 -3.52 13.47
CA PRO A 118 13.11 -3.76 12.31
C PRO A 118 12.21 -4.99 12.49
N VAL A 119 10.97 -4.92 12.03
CA VAL A 119 10.11 -6.10 11.94
C VAL A 119 10.64 -7.01 10.82
N THR A 120 11.11 -8.19 11.19
CA THR A 120 11.64 -9.20 10.26
C THR A 120 10.67 -10.35 10.04
N ASP A 121 9.95 -10.74 11.08
CA ASP A 121 8.95 -11.81 11.06
C ASP A 121 7.54 -11.21 10.95
N TRP A 122 7.07 -11.14 9.71
CA TRP A 122 5.73 -10.61 9.41
C TRP A 122 4.64 -11.63 9.72
N GLU A 123 4.92 -12.92 9.58
CA GLU A 123 3.97 -13.98 9.87
C GLU A 123 3.61 -13.97 11.36
N TYR A 124 4.61 -13.98 12.23
CA TYR A 124 4.42 -13.83 13.66
C TYR A 124 3.68 -12.52 14.02
N THR A 125 4.04 -11.40 13.37
CA THR A 125 3.42 -10.10 13.65
C THR A 125 1.93 -10.11 13.34
N PHE A 126 1.52 -10.68 12.21
CA PHE A 126 0.12 -10.79 11.81
C PHE A 126 -0.64 -11.80 12.65
N ASP A 127 -0.02 -12.93 13.01
CA ASP A 127 -0.60 -13.92 13.91
C ASP A 127 -0.89 -13.31 15.28
N ALA A 128 0.09 -12.68 15.91
CA ALA A 128 -0.07 -12.02 17.19
C ALA A 128 -1.13 -10.90 17.16
N ALA A 129 -1.24 -10.16 16.05
CA ALA A 129 -2.27 -9.15 15.86
C ALA A 129 -3.66 -9.79 15.75
N SER A 130 -3.80 -10.88 14.98
CA SER A 130 -5.05 -11.62 14.82
C SER A 130 -5.54 -12.19 16.17
N GLN A 131 -4.64 -12.81 16.93
CA GLN A 131 -4.96 -13.34 18.26
C GLN A 131 -5.41 -12.24 19.23
N ARG A 132 -4.77 -11.06 19.20
CA ARG A 132 -5.24 -9.92 20.01
C ARG A 132 -6.63 -9.47 19.62
N CYS A 133 -6.94 -9.36 18.33
CA CYS A 133 -8.28 -9.01 17.86
C CYS A 133 -9.32 -10.05 18.26
N GLN A 134 -8.99 -11.33 18.23
CA GLN A 134 -9.87 -12.43 18.62
C GLN A 134 -10.24 -12.41 20.11
N ARG A 135 -9.42 -11.80 20.98
CA ARG A 135 -9.79 -11.60 22.40
C ARG A 135 -10.98 -10.67 22.57
N PHE A 136 -11.18 -9.74 21.65
CA PHE A 136 -12.29 -8.77 21.67
C PHE A 136 -13.45 -9.21 20.76
N ALA A 137 -13.16 -9.94 19.71
CA ALA A 137 -14.13 -10.42 18.73
C ALA A 137 -13.76 -11.86 18.34
N ALA A 138 -14.38 -12.84 18.99
CA ALA A 138 -14.03 -14.27 18.83
C ALA A 138 -14.09 -14.76 17.37
N ARG A 139 -14.91 -14.12 16.51
CA ARG A 139 -15.02 -14.43 15.08
C ARG A 139 -14.06 -13.63 14.20
N PHE A 140 -13.14 -12.85 14.80
CA PHE A 140 -12.17 -12.11 13.99
C PHE A 140 -11.32 -13.09 13.17
N PRO A 141 -11.19 -12.89 11.83
CA PRO A 141 -10.48 -13.82 10.98
C PRO A 141 -8.98 -13.83 11.30
N HIS A 142 -8.33 -14.96 11.08
CA HIS A 142 -6.87 -15.00 11.06
C HIS A 142 -6.36 -14.27 9.82
N VAL A 143 -5.59 -13.22 10.02
CA VAL A 143 -5.11 -12.34 8.95
C VAL A 143 -3.63 -12.57 8.70
N THR A 144 -3.25 -12.76 7.44
CA THR A 144 -1.86 -12.86 6.98
C THR A 144 -1.56 -11.76 5.95
N PRO A 145 -0.28 -11.45 5.67
CA PRO A 145 0.06 -10.54 4.57
C PRO A 145 -0.54 -10.95 3.23
N HIS A 146 -0.66 -12.27 3.00
CA HIS A 146 -1.26 -12.80 1.76
C HIS A 146 -2.76 -12.54 1.71
N VAL A 147 -3.48 -12.79 2.81
CA VAL A 147 -4.92 -12.50 2.93
C VAL A 147 -5.21 -11.02 2.71
N LEU A 148 -4.40 -10.11 3.32
CA LEU A 148 -4.58 -8.67 3.10
C LEU A 148 -4.31 -8.26 1.66
N ARG A 149 -3.29 -8.83 1.03
CA ARG A 149 -3.00 -8.58 -0.39
C ARG A 149 -4.16 -9.05 -1.27
N HIS A 150 -4.74 -10.20 -0.95
CA HIS A 150 -5.90 -10.74 -1.65
C HIS A 150 -7.12 -9.82 -1.47
N SER A 151 -7.44 -9.44 -0.23
CA SER A 151 -8.52 -8.50 0.06
C SER A 151 -8.34 -7.17 -0.67
N PHE A 152 -7.12 -6.63 -0.67
CA PHE A 152 -6.79 -5.42 -1.44
C PHE A 152 -7.10 -5.60 -2.94
N ALA A 153 -6.70 -6.74 -3.52
CA ALA A 153 -6.94 -7.03 -4.93
C ALA A 153 -8.44 -7.05 -5.25
N VAL A 154 -9.22 -7.77 -4.42
CA VAL A 154 -10.67 -7.89 -4.57
C VAL A 154 -11.37 -6.52 -4.47
N HIS A 155 -11.08 -5.78 -3.40
CA HIS A 155 -11.68 -4.45 -3.20
C HIS A 155 -11.28 -3.44 -4.27
N THR A 156 -10.02 -3.47 -4.71
CA THR A 156 -9.56 -2.59 -5.80
C THR A 156 -10.26 -2.92 -7.10
N LEU A 157 -10.42 -4.20 -7.42
CA LEU A 157 -11.13 -4.60 -8.64
C LEU A 157 -12.61 -4.19 -8.60
N ARG A 158 -13.29 -4.44 -7.47
CA ARG A 158 -14.69 -3.99 -7.30
C ARG A 158 -14.81 -2.49 -7.53
N TRP A 159 -13.94 -1.70 -6.92
CA TRP A 159 -13.93 -0.26 -7.10
C TRP A 159 -13.66 0.14 -8.56
N LEU A 160 -12.69 -0.47 -9.22
CA LEU A 160 -12.38 -0.20 -10.64
C LEU A 160 -13.55 -0.53 -11.55
N VAL A 161 -14.20 -1.68 -11.33
CA VAL A 161 -15.36 -2.11 -12.14
C VAL A 161 -16.55 -1.19 -11.91
N SER A 162 -16.91 -0.88 -10.66
CA SER A 162 -18.04 0.00 -10.36
C SER A 162 -17.82 1.43 -10.86
N THR A 163 -16.60 1.97 -10.73
CA THR A 163 -16.26 3.29 -11.28
C THR A 163 -16.36 3.28 -12.81
N HIS A 164 -15.82 2.26 -13.45
CA HIS A 164 -15.89 2.11 -14.90
C HIS A 164 -17.34 2.01 -15.40
N MET A 165 -18.16 1.22 -14.73
CA MET A 165 -19.60 1.08 -15.07
C MET A 165 -20.36 2.39 -14.86
N ALA A 166 -20.08 3.13 -13.78
CA ALA A 166 -20.69 4.44 -13.54
C ALA A 166 -20.30 5.48 -14.61
N ASP A 167 -19.05 5.48 -15.05
CA ASP A 167 -18.58 6.39 -16.10
C ASP A 167 -19.18 6.02 -17.47
N VAL A 168 -19.30 4.74 -17.78
CA VAL A 168 -20.01 4.26 -18.99
C VAL A 168 -21.47 4.69 -18.95
N ALA A 169 -22.16 4.52 -17.81
CA ALA A 169 -23.56 4.91 -17.67
C ALA A 169 -23.77 6.44 -17.82
N LYS A 170 -22.85 7.27 -17.29
CA LYS A 170 -22.89 8.73 -17.47
C LYS A 170 -22.72 9.11 -18.94
N LEU A 171 -21.79 8.47 -19.65
CA LEU A 171 -21.54 8.74 -21.05
C LEU A 171 -22.72 8.32 -21.94
N LEU A 172 -23.35 7.18 -21.67
CA LEU A 172 -24.55 6.74 -22.39
C LEU A 172 -25.74 7.69 -22.18
N LYS A 173 -25.84 8.34 -20.99
CA LYS A 173 -26.87 9.33 -20.69
C LYS A 173 -26.57 10.70 -21.32
N ALA A 174 -25.31 11.04 -21.54
CA ALA A 174 -24.89 12.38 -21.94
C ALA A 174 -24.81 12.61 -23.44
N SER A 175 -24.81 11.57 -24.29
CA SER A 175 -24.55 11.79 -25.72
C SER A 175 -25.19 10.75 -26.64
N GLY A 176 -25.52 11.22 -27.84
CA GLY A 176 -25.47 10.41 -29.03
C GLY A 176 -24.01 9.92 -29.20
N ALA A 177 -23.78 8.65 -28.88
CA ALA A 177 -22.48 8.03 -28.65
C ALA A 177 -21.46 8.30 -29.77
N ASP A 178 -20.38 8.99 -29.46
CA ASP A 178 -19.17 8.98 -30.28
C ASP A 178 -18.42 7.64 -30.07
N PRO A 179 -18.25 6.81 -31.12
CA PRO A 179 -17.55 5.53 -31.02
C PRO A 179 -16.11 5.63 -30.50
N ALA A 180 -15.45 6.79 -30.67
CA ALA A 180 -14.11 7.03 -30.16
C ALA A 180 -14.03 7.01 -28.63
N TRP A 181 -15.07 7.45 -27.94
CA TRP A 181 -15.15 7.41 -26.48
C TRP A 181 -15.37 6.00 -25.93
N VAL A 182 -16.16 5.17 -26.62
CA VAL A 182 -16.35 3.76 -26.25
C VAL A 182 -15.04 3.00 -26.39
N LEU A 183 -14.21 3.38 -27.38
CA LEU A 183 -12.88 2.78 -27.56
C LEU A 183 -11.89 3.23 -26.46
N ALA A 184 -11.92 4.49 -26.07
CA ALA A 184 -11.08 5.00 -24.95
C ALA A 184 -11.40 4.33 -23.61
N LEU A 185 -12.66 4.00 -23.34
CA LEU A 185 -13.08 3.24 -22.17
C LEU A 185 -12.61 1.78 -22.21
N ARG A 186 -12.44 1.17 -23.38
CA ARG A 186 -11.85 -0.17 -23.53
C ARG A 186 -10.36 -0.20 -23.20
N CYS A 187 -9.65 0.92 -23.32
CA CYS A 187 -8.20 0.99 -23.07
C CYS A 187 -7.82 0.90 -21.58
N ALA A 188 -8.75 1.10 -20.66
CA ALA A 188 -8.54 0.97 -19.21
C ALA A 188 -9.12 -0.35 -18.69
N ASP A 189 -8.62 -1.49 -19.18
CA ASP A 189 -9.00 -2.81 -18.66
C ASP A 189 -8.71 -2.87 -17.15
N PRO A 190 -9.73 -2.97 -16.26
CA PRO A 190 -9.56 -3.03 -14.83
C PRO A 190 -8.60 -4.13 -14.37
N LEU A 191 -8.51 -5.23 -15.12
CA LEU A 191 -7.59 -6.33 -14.82
C LEU A 191 -6.14 -5.98 -15.09
N LEU A 192 -5.87 -5.24 -16.16
CA LEU A 192 -4.52 -4.76 -16.47
C LEU A 192 -4.06 -3.77 -15.39
N VAL A 193 -4.93 -2.85 -14.99
CA VAL A 193 -4.65 -1.90 -13.90
C VAL A 193 -4.36 -2.65 -12.60
N LEU A 194 -5.19 -3.62 -12.24
CA LEU A 194 -4.99 -4.43 -11.04
C LEU A 194 -3.70 -5.26 -11.10
N ARG A 195 -3.40 -5.87 -12.25
CA ARG A 195 -2.14 -6.60 -12.49
C ARG A 195 -0.93 -5.72 -12.16
N ASP A 196 -0.92 -4.49 -12.68
CA ASP A 196 0.19 -3.56 -12.53
C ASP A 196 0.31 -3.06 -11.07
N LEU A 197 -0.82 -2.79 -10.40
CA LEU A 197 -0.84 -2.44 -8.97
C LEU A 197 -0.29 -3.55 -8.08
N LEU A 198 -0.65 -4.80 -8.37
CA LEU A 198 -0.16 -5.97 -7.65
C LEU A 198 1.27 -6.34 -8.04
N GLY A 199 1.76 -5.86 -9.21
CA GLY A 199 3.06 -6.22 -9.76
C GLY A 199 3.12 -7.69 -10.20
N HIS A 200 2.03 -8.22 -10.75
CA HIS A 200 2.00 -9.55 -11.33
C HIS A 200 2.64 -9.55 -12.72
N ALA A 201 3.37 -10.62 -13.05
CA ALA A 201 4.03 -10.74 -14.34
C ALA A 201 3.02 -11.04 -15.46
N SER A 202 1.86 -11.65 -15.15
CA SER A 202 0.82 -12.00 -16.13
C SER A 202 -0.58 -11.68 -15.61
N VAL A 203 -1.53 -11.51 -16.53
CA VAL A 203 -2.95 -11.34 -16.23
C VAL A 203 -3.53 -12.61 -15.62
N SER A 204 -3.07 -13.80 -16.03
CA SER A 204 -3.55 -15.08 -15.51
C SER A 204 -3.40 -15.18 -13.99
N THR A 205 -2.30 -14.69 -13.43
CA THR A 205 -2.13 -14.62 -11.97
C THR A 205 -3.17 -13.70 -11.32
N THR A 206 -3.63 -12.68 -12.02
CA THR A 206 -4.68 -11.77 -11.54
C THR A 206 -6.06 -12.42 -11.68
N GLU A 207 -6.30 -13.19 -12.75
CA GLU A 207 -7.53 -13.97 -12.97
C GLU A 207 -7.73 -15.05 -11.91
N ASP A 208 -6.66 -15.67 -11.39
CA ASP A 208 -6.77 -16.62 -10.28
C ASP A 208 -7.38 -15.98 -9.03
N TYR A 209 -7.16 -14.69 -8.82
CA TYR A 209 -7.84 -13.94 -7.75
C TYR A 209 -9.33 -13.75 -8.02
N LEU A 210 -9.75 -13.68 -9.30
CA LEU A 210 -11.15 -13.53 -9.68
C LEU A 210 -11.97 -14.79 -9.49
N ARG A 211 -11.36 -15.96 -9.66
CA ARG A 211 -12.05 -17.25 -9.46
C ARG A 211 -12.55 -17.45 -8.03
N ILE A 212 -12.00 -16.70 -7.08
CA ILE A 212 -12.38 -16.74 -5.66
C ILE A 212 -13.50 -15.73 -5.36
N ILE A 213 -13.73 -14.77 -6.28
CA ILE A 213 -14.80 -13.79 -6.14
C ILE A 213 -16.07 -14.42 -6.69
N ASP A 214 -17.07 -14.53 -5.83
CA ASP A 214 -18.44 -14.78 -6.29
C ASP A 214 -18.91 -13.57 -7.11
N THR A 215 -18.81 -13.70 -8.44
CA THR A 215 -19.13 -12.62 -9.37
C THR A 215 -20.61 -12.20 -9.25
N SER A 216 -21.49 -13.04 -8.73
CA SER A 216 -22.89 -12.69 -8.49
C SER A 216 -23.03 -11.55 -7.48
N ARG A 217 -22.14 -11.46 -6.48
CA ARG A 217 -22.15 -10.39 -5.47
C ARG A 217 -21.61 -9.05 -5.98
N LEU A 218 -20.82 -9.05 -7.06
CA LEU A 218 -20.33 -7.81 -7.65
C LEU A 218 -21.42 -6.95 -8.27
N PHE A 219 -22.50 -7.59 -8.74
CA PHE A 219 -23.62 -6.92 -9.40
C PHE A 219 -24.73 -6.54 -8.43
N THR A 220 -24.95 -7.33 -7.36
CA THR A 220 -26.02 -7.08 -6.39
C THR A 220 -25.76 -5.83 -5.53
N ASP A 221 -24.50 -5.61 -5.12
CA ASP A 221 -24.15 -4.44 -4.30
C ASP A 221 -24.13 -3.14 -5.13
N ALA A 222 -23.87 -3.21 -6.45
CA ALA A 222 -23.92 -2.05 -7.34
C ALA A 222 -25.36 -1.56 -7.62
N GLU A 223 -26.36 -2.45 -7.52
CA GLU A 223 -27.77 -2.09 -7.63
C GLU A 223 -28.30 -1.42 -6.36
N LEU A 224 -27.79 -1.79 -5.18
CA LEU A 224 -28.22 -1.22 -3.90
C LEU A 224 -27.72 0.23 -3.70
N ASP A 225 -26.52 0.58 -4.19
CA ASP A 225 -25.98 1.93 -4.09
C ASP A 225 -26.68 2.92 -5.05
N ILE A 226 -27.41 2.44 -6.05
CA ILE A 226 -28.16 3.30 -7.00
C ILE A 226 -29.49 3.77 -6.38
N ASP A 227 -30.11 2.97 -5.53
CA ASP A 227 -31.40 3.29 -4.92
C ASP A 227 -31.29 4.24 -3.70
N GLU A 228 -30.17 4.23 -2.97
CA GLU A 228 -29.94 5.15 -1.83
C GLU A 228 -29.67 6.58 -2.24
N ASN A 229 -29.19 6.85 -3.47
CA ASN A 229 -28.94 8.19 -3.98
C ASN A 229 -30.10 8.78 -4.83
N ALA A 230 -31.23 8.11 -4.90
CA ALA A 230 -32.41 8.53 -5.69
C ALA A 230 -33.59 9.03 -4.83
N SER A 231 -33.38 9.23 -3.51
CA SER A 231 -34.41 9.73 -2.60
C SER A 231 -34.09 11.10 -2.05
#